data_ca6846ef52939911d6d00649922cee52
#
_entry.id   ca6846ef52939911d6d00649922cee52
#
_cell.length_a   1.000
_cell.length_b   1.000
_cell.length_c   1.000
_cell.angle_alpha   90.00
_cell.angle_beta   90.00
_cell.angle_gamma   90.00
#
_symmetry.space_group_name_H-M   'P 1'
#
loop_
_entity.id
_entity.type
_entity.pdbx_description
1 polymer ?
#
loop_
_entity_poly.entity_id
_entity_poly.type
_entity_poly.pdbx_seq_one_letter_code
_entity_poly.pdbx_strand_id
1 'polypeptide(L)'
;MSVIDNVDLDYIHNEIAMDNSHDAINIIVEGVTDAKLMEDFTIEDKCSIYHVDSRDNVIDLMRRLEAEGKTAYTVAIVDADQNKIMEETLPAHTLYTDTNDIETMIFWSDAFYKIARQLFEASKTPDRASISAIRKNVRIQALFVGELRLVSKRMGWYLSFKDSNTKKDLDFKKFIDYRTMKYGGDKVLVEAVKNHSKLHKLATKDVMTEILILRKEKHPSVELVVGHDVTKVIALALKHVLGKEETKNFNREQVEIVFRAAYGNDDFKKTYLRTAMEDAVRDCGISFLKN
;
A
#
# COMPACT_ATOMS: atom_id res chain seq x y z
N MET A 1 -18.89 -17.24 2.23
CA MET A 1 -17.50 -17.65 2.15
C MET A 1 -16.90 -17.69 3.56
N SER A 2 -16.40 -18.83 4.04
CA SER A 2 -15.78 -18.91 5.38
C SER A 2 -14.36 -18.38 5.28
N VAL A 3 -14.01 -17.40 6.10
CA VAL A 3 -12.63 -16.97 6.29
C VAL A 3 -11.87 -18.16 6.89
N ILE A 4 -10.91 -18.68 6.14
CA ILE A 4 -10.02 -19.73 6.63
C ILE A 4 -8.95 -19.01 7.46
N ASP A 5 -8.99 -19.17 8.79
CA ASP A 5 -8.10 -18.49 9.74
C ASP A 5 -6.61 -18.94 9.66
N ASN A 6 -6.30 -19.96 8.85
CA ASN A 6 -4.92 -20.36 8.49
C ASN A 6 -4.87 -20.61 6.99
N VAL A 7 -4.11 -19.80 6.28
CA VAL A 7 -3.91 -19.97 4.84
C VAL A 7 -3.03 -21.19 4.60
N ASP A 8 -3.59 -22.22 3.97
CA ASP A 8 -2.85 -23.39 3.51
C ASP A 8 -2.47 -23.18 2.03
N LEU A 9 -1.21 -22.82 1.80
CA LEU A 9 -0.69 -22.60 0.45
C LEU A 9 -0.76 -23.84 -0.42
N ASP A 10 -0.57 -25.03 0.14
CA ASP A 10 -0.63 -26.29 -0.60
C ASP A 10 -2.08 -26.59 -1.02
N TYR A 11 -3.04 -26.25 -0.18
CA TYR A 11 -4.45 -26.35 -0.54
C TYR A 11 -4.80 -25.43 -1.70
N ILE A 12 -4.44 -24.14 -1.62
CA ILE A 12 -4.71 -23.15 -2.70
C ILE A 12 -3.99 -23.56 -3.99
N HIS A 13 -2.72 -23.96 -3.89
CA HIS A 13 -1.96 -24.46 -5.04
C HIS A 13 -2.68 -25.60 -5.73
N ASN A 14 -3.09 -26.62 -4.97
CA ASN A 14 -3.76 -27.81 -5.52
C ASN A 14 -5.13 -27.45 -6.12
N GLU A 15 -5.89 -26.57 -5.49
CA GLU A 15 -7.18 -26.11 -6.01
C GLU A 15 -7.01 -25.46 -7.39
N ILE A 16 -6.05 -24.53 -7.53
CA ILE A 16 -5.76 -23.86 -8.80
C ILE A 16 -5.17 -24.83 -9.84
N ALA A 17 -4.20 -25.67 -9.43
CA ALA A 17 -3.50 -26.57 -10.36
C ALA A 17 -4.40 -27.69 -10.90
N MET A 18 -5.39 -28.11 -10.13
CA MET A 18 -6.36 -29.17 -10.48
C MET A 18 -7.61 -28.64 -11.19
N ASP A 19 -7.83 -27.32 -11.19
CA ASP A 19 -8.97 -26.76 -11.92
C ASP A 19 -8.77 -26.90 -13.42
N ASN A 20 -9.64 -27.72 -14.04
CA ASN A 20 -9.68 -27.94 -15.48
C ASN A 20 -10.96 -27.34 -16.11
N SER A 21 -11.78 -26.63 -15.32
CA SER A 21 -13.00 -26.00 -15.85
C SER A 21 -12.66 -24.81 -16.74
N HIS A 22 -11.62 -24.06 -16.37
CA HIS A 22 -11.19 -22.85 -17.05
C HIS A 22 -12.32 -21.82 -17.25
N ASP A 23 -13.30 -21.78 -16.33
CA ASP A 23 -14.49 -20.93 -16.42
C ASP A 23 -14.30 -19.60 -15.67
N ALA A 24 -13.29 -19.49 -14.83
CA ALA A 24 -12.99 -18.33 -13.97
C ALA A 24 -11.51 -17.99 -13.94
N ILE A 25 -11.20 -16.75 -13.60
CA ILE A 25 -9.83 -16.28 -13.37
C ILE A 25 -9.50 -16.36 -11.87
N ASN A 26 -8.36 -16.95 -11.54
CA ASN A 26 -7.83 -16.98 -10.18
C ASN A 26 -7.08 -15.68 -9.90
N ILE A 27 -7.48 -14.96 -8.87
CA ILE A 27 -6.83 -13.72 -8.42
C ILE A 27 -6.19 -13.99 -7.06
N ILE A 28 -4.87 -13.85 -6.97
CA ILE A 28 -4.11 -14.06 -5.75
C ILE A 28 -3.63 -12.71 -5.22
N VAL A 29 -3.90 -12.41 -3.95
CA VAL A 29 -3.52 -11.17 -3.28
C VAL A 29 -2.86 -11.44 -1.93
N GLU A 30 -2.19 -10.43 -1.37
CA GLU A 30 -1.47 -10.59 -0.11
C GLU A 30 -2.41 -10.77 1.07
N GLY A 31 -3.41 -9.90 1.21
CA GLY A 31 -4.22 -9.81 2.42
C GLY A 31 -5.72 -9.93 2.22
N VAL A 32 -6.43 -10.25 3.29
CA VAL A 32 -7.90 -10.32 3.33
C VAL A 32 -8.55 -9.00 2.88
N THR A 33 -7.94 -7.87 3.23
CA THR A 33 -8.46 -6.54 2.86
C THR A 33 -8.35 -6.26 1.37
N ASP A 34 -7.29 -6.78 0.73
CA ASP A 34 -7.07 -6.64 -0.70
C ASP A 34 -8.02 -7.56 -1.47
N ALA A 35 -8.26 -8.78 -0.95
CA ALA A 35 -9.26 -9.68 -1.51
C ALA A 35 -10.65 -9.04 -1.52
N LYS A 36 -11.09 -8.48 -0.39
CA LYS A 36 -12.38 -7.77 -0.30
C LYS A 36 -12.47 -6.58 -1.27
N LEU A 37 -11.38 -5.86 -1.47
CA LEU A 37 -11.36 -4.76 -2.44
C LEU A 37 -11.46 -5.27 -3.88
N MET A 38 -10.82 -6.40 -4.20
CA MET A 38 -10.93 -7.01 -5.53
C MET A 38 -12.34 -7.53 -5.81
N GLU A 39 -13.08 -8.03 -4.82
CA GLU A 39 -14.50 -8.42 -4.97
C GLU A 39 -15.36 -7.24 -5.48
N ASP A 40 -15.04 -6.01 -5.09
CA ASP A 40 -15.76 -4.82 -5.56
C ASP A 40 -15.56 -4.55 -7.07
N PHE A 41 -14.43 -5.00 -7.65
CA PHE A 41 -14.04 -4.72 -9.04
C PHE A 41 -14.26 -5.90 -9.98
N THR A 42 -14.55 -7.07 -9.46
CA THR A 42 -14.65 -8.32 -10.23
C THR A 42 -16.09 -8.80 -10.37
N ILE A 43 -16.33 -9.60 -11.39
CA ILE A 43 -17.62 -10.28 -11.63
C ILE A 43 -17.59 -11.60 -10.85
N GLU A 44 -18.48 -11.79 -9.90
CA GLU A 44 -18.48 -12.88 -8.92
C GLU A 44 -18.34 -14.28 -9.54
N ASP A 45 -19.10 -14.57 -10.61
CA ASP A 45 -19.10 -15.88 -11.28
C ASP A 45 -17.93 -16.06 -12.26
N LYS A 46 -17.03 -15.05 -12.38
CA LYS A 46 -15.93 -15.03 -13.35
C LYS A 46 -14.55 -15.04 -12.71
N CYS A 47 -14.48 -15.04 -11.40
CA CYS A 47 -13.21 -15.10 -10.67
C CYS A 47 -13.31 -15.82 -9.35
N SER A 48 -12.20 -16.42 -8.94
CA SER A 48 -11.93 -16.90 -7.58
C SER A 48 -10.82 -16.06 -6.97
N ILE A 49 -11.04 -15.51 -5.77
CA ILE A 49 -10.08 -14.62 -5.13
C ILE A 49 -9.48 -15.31 -3.89
N TYR A 50 -8.17 -15.40 -3.87
CA TYR A 50 -7.39 -16.01 -2.79
C TYR A 50 -6.49 -14.98 -2.12
N HIS A 51 -6.47 -14.95 -0.79
CA HIS A 51 -5.43 -14.24 -0.04
C HIS A 51 -4.47 -15.23 0.59
N VAL A 52 -3.20 -14.88 0.69
CA VAL A 52 -2.14 -15.80 1.15
C VAL A 52 -1.25 -15.23 2.26
N ASP A 53 -1.72 -14.20 2.96
CA ASP A 53 -1.17 -13.55 4.15
C ASP A 53 0.16 -12.81 4.00
N SER A 54 0.87 -12.97 2.89
CA SER A 54 2.11 -12.21 2.66
C SER A 54 2.51 -12.18 1.19
N ARG A 55 3.31 -11.18 0.85
CA ARG A 55 3.94 -11.05 -0.46
C ARG A 55 4.81 -12.27 -0.81
N ASP A 56 5.60 -12.76 0.13
CA ASP A 56 6.47 -13.91 -0.10
C ASP A 56 5.68 -15.16 -0.45
N ASN A 57 4.52 -15.36 0.19
CA ASN A 57 3.60 -16.45 -0.12
C ASN A 57 2.98 -16.31 -1.52
N VAL A 58 2.62 -15.08 -1.95
CA VAL A 58 2.15 -14.83 -3.33
C VAL A 58 3.22 -15.24 -4.33
N ILE A 59 4.46 -14.80 -4.11
CA ILE A 59 5.57 -15.07 -5.02
C ILE A 59 5.90 -16.57 -5.05
N ASP A 60 5.91 -17.24 -3.89
CA ASP A 60 6.16 -18.69 -3.81
C ASP A 60 5.07 -19.47 -4.57
N LEU A 61 3.81 -19.17 -4.32
CA LEU A 61 2.68 -19.81 -4.99
C LEU A 61 2.76 -19.63 -6.51
N MET A 62 3.01 -18.39 -6.97
CA MET A 62 3.12 -18.12 -8.40
C MET A 62 4.32 -18.79 -9.06
N ARG A 63 5.46 -18.91 -8.39
CA ARG A 63 6.61 -19.66 -8.91
C ARG A 63 6.31 -21.15 -9.05
N ARG A 64 5.57 -21.74 -8.12
CA ARG A 64 5.14 -23.14 -8.20
C ARG A 64 4.19 -23.35 -9.37
N LEU A 65 3.17 -22.51 -9.52
CA LEU A 65 2.24 -22.56 -10.65
C LEU A 65 2.95 -22.33 -12.01
N GLU A 66 3.92 -21.42 -12.07
CA GLU A 66 4.73 -21.16 -13.26
C GLU A 66 5.56 -22.38 -13.66
N ALA A 67 6.22 -23.03 -12.70
CA ALA A 67 7.01 -24.24 -12.95
C ALA A 67 6.17 -25.40 -13.49
N GLU A 68 4.88 -25.44 -13.18
CA GLU A 68 3.92 -26.44 -13.65
C GLU A 68 3.18 -26.02 -14.92
N GLY A 69 3.40 -24.79 -15.43
CA GLY A 69 2.68 -24.25 -16.58
C GLY A 69 1.20 -23.96 -16.31
N LYS A 70 0.83 -23.65 -15.06
CA LYS A 70 -0.55 -23.46 -14.57
C LYS A 70 -0.94 -21.98 -14.33
N THR A 71 -0.20 -21.04 -14.91
CA THR A 71 -0.47 -19.60 -14.72
C THR A 71 -1.48 -18.98 -15.68
N ALA A 72 -1.90 -19.70 -16.73
CA ALA A 72 -2.71 -19.14 -17.81
C ALA A 72 -3.98 -18.44 -17.33
N TYR A 73 -4.70 -19.03 -16.37
CA TYR A 73 -5.95 -18.49 -15.77
C TYR A 73 -5.72 -17.84 -14.40
N THR A 74 -4.49 -17.39 -14.14
CA THR A 74 -4.13 -16.85 -12.82
C THR A 74 -3.43 -15.51 -12.97
N VAL A 75 -3.82 -14.55 -12.13
CA VAL A 75 -3.13 -13.28 -11.96
C VAL A 75 -2.92 -13.04 -10.46
N ALA A 76 -1.72 -12.61 -10.11
CA ALA A 76 -1.38 -12.24 -8.75
C ALA A 76 -1.08 -10.75 -8.63
N ILE A 77 -1.43 -10.16 -7.50
CA ILE A 77 -1.19 -8.74 -7.20
C ILE A 77 -0.38 -8.66 -5.91
N VAL A 78 0.72 -7.94 -5.97
CA VAL A 78 1.57 -7.64 -4.81
C VAL A 78 1.78 -6.14 -4.67
N ASP A 79 1.93 -5.67 -3.44
CA ASP A 79 2.33 -4.30 -3.20
C ASP A 79 3.74 -4.06 -3.76
N ALA A 80 3.93 -2.89 -4.36
CA ALA A 80 5.24 -2.55 -4.92
C ALA A 80 6.31 -2.43 -3.83
N ASP A 81 5.96 -1.94 -2.62
CA ASP A 81 6.85 -1.86 -1.45
C ASP A 81 8.26 -1.33 -1.74
N GLN A 82 8.35 -0.37 -2.67
CA GLN A 82 9.60 0.15 -3.21
C GLN A 82 10.44 -0.88 -4.02
N ASN A 83 9.91 -2.10 -4.27
CA ASN A 83 10.64 -3.14 -5.00
C ASN A 83 10.80 -2.82 -6.49
N LYS A 84 9.92 -1.98 -7.06
CA LYS A 84 10.13 -1.42 -8.41
C LYS A 84 11.44 -0.65 -8.50
N ILE A 85 11.78 0.13 -7.47
CA ILE A 85 13.06 0.87 -7.38
C ILE A 85 14.24 -0.09 -7.18
N MET A 86 13.99 -1.24 -6.55
CA MET A 86 15.01 -2.28 -6.32
C MET A 86 15.14 -3.25 -7.51
N GLU A 87 14.40 -3.01 -8.61
CA GLU A 87 14.43 -3.82 -9.84
C GLU A 87 14.19 -5.32 -9.61
N GLU A 88 13.32 -5.64 -8.67
CA GLU A 88 13.00 -7.03 -8.36
C GLU A 88 12.18 -7.67 -9.49
N THR A 89 12.56 -8.89 -9.88
CA THR A 89 11.86 -9.67 -10.90
C THR A 89 10.74 -10.50 -10.27
N LEU A 90 9.53 -10.36 -10.77
CA LEU A 90 8.35 -11.14 -10.37
C LEU A 90 8.16 -12.38 -11.26
N PRO A 91 7.50 -13.43 -10.75
CA PRO A 91 7.00 -14.55 -11.56
C PRO A 91 6.03 -14.06 -12.65
N ALA A 92 5.82 -14.88 -13.68
CA ALA A 92 4.84 -14.59 -14.73
C ALA A 92 3.45 -14.32 -14.12
N HIS A 93 2.68 -13.43 -14.74
CA HIS A 93 1.33 -13.02 -14.31
C HIS A 93 1.23 -12.46 -12.87
N THR A 94 2.38 -12.07 -12.28
CA THR A 94 2.41 -11.36 -10.99
C THR A 94 2.62 -9.88 -11.25
N LEU A 95 1.74 -9.04 -10.72
CA LEU A 95 1.66 -7.62 -11.00
C LEU A 95 1.91 -6.80 -9.73
N TYR A 96 2.60 -5.68 -9.89
CA TYR A 96 2.70 -4.68 -8.84
C TYR A 96 1.48 -3.75 -8.84
N THR A 97 1.09 -3.27 -7.67
CA THR A 97 0.27 -2.05 -7.55
C THR A 97 0.89 -0.89 -8.34
N ASP A 98 0.08 0.03 -8.85
CA ASP A 98 0.58 1.17 -9.67
C ASP A 98 1.55 2.06 -8.89
N THR A 99 1.26 2.24 -7.62
CA THR A 99 2.07 2.98 -6.66
C THR A 99 2.64 2.03 -5.62
N ASN A 100 3.10 2.52 -4.48
CA ASN A 100 3.76 1.67 -3.49
C ASN A 100 2.87 0.54 -2.91
N ASP A 101 1.59 0.83 -2.74
CA ASP A 101 0.57 -0.07 -2.19
C ASP A 101 -0.85 0.39 -2.55
N ILE A 102 -1.87 -0.38 -2.18
CA ILE A 102 -3.28 -0.07 -2.45
C ILE A 102 -3.69 1.26 -1.81
N GLU A 103 -3.30 1.56 -0.58
CA GLU A 103 -3.64 2.82 0.08
C GLU A 103 -3.09 4.03 -0.66
N THR A 104 -1.89 3.93 -1.23
CA THR A 104 -1.32 4.99 -2.04
C THR A 104 -2.00 5.12 -3.40
N MET A 105 -2.43 4.03 -4.04
CA MET A 105 -3.28 4.10 -5.23
C MET A 105 -4.54 4.93 -4.94
N ILE A 106 -5.22 4.65 -3.83
CA ILE A 106 -6.40 5.39 -3.39
C ILE A 106 -6.06 6.85 -3.09
N PHE A 107 -4.96 7.10 -2.39
CA PHE A 107 -4.48 8.44 -2.05
C PHE A 107 -4.22 9.29 -3.29
N TRP A 108 -3.71 8.71 -4.37
CA TRP A 108 -3.42 9.43 -5.61
C TRP A 108 -4.63 9.57 -6.53
N SER A 109 -5.68 8.78 -6.33
CA SER A 109 -6.91 8.82 -7.14
C SER A 109 -7.83 10.02 -6.81
N ASP A 110 -8.92 10.14 -7.55
CA ASP A 110 -9.99 11.11 -7.25
C ASP A 110 -10.79 10.74 -5.99
N ALA A 111 -10.74 9.48 -5.54
CA ALA A 111 -11.37 9.05 -4.29
C ALA A 111 -10.91 9.88 -3.08
N PHE A 112 -9.66 10.39 -3.09
CA PHE A 112 -9.17 11.24 -2.01
C PHE A 112 -10.03 12.48 -1.75
N TYR A 113 -10.66 13.05 -2.78
CA TYR A 113 -11.57 14.18 -2.60
C TYR A 113 -12.85 13.77 -1.86
N LYS A 114 -13.35 12.56 -2.11
CA LYS A 114 -14.50 12.00 -1.38
C LYS A 114 -14.12 11.74 0.08
N ILE A 115 -12.93 11.12 0.30
CA ILE A 115 -12.36 10.85 1.61
C ILE A 115 -12.20 12.14 2.42
N ALA A 116 -11.60 13.17 1.83
CA ALA A 116 -11.38 14.46 2.49
C ALA A 116 -12.69 15.11 2.95
N ARG A 117 -13.72 15.11 2.10
CA ARG A 117 -15.04 15.63 2.45
C ARG A 117 -15.72 14.84 3.58
N GLN A 118 -15.45 13.54 3.64
CA GLN A 118 -15.99 12.67 4.68
C GLN A 118 -15.29 12.88 6.01
N LEU A 119 -13.96 13.00 6.00
CA LEU A 119 -13.14 13.01 7.22
C LEU A 119 -12.87 14.42 7.78
N PHE A 120 -12.69 15.42 6.90
CA PHE A 120 -12.21 16.74 7.29
C PHE A 120 -13.36 17.71 7.56
N GLU A 121 -13.14 18.64 8.46
CA GLU A 121 -14.07 19.73 8.75
C GLU A 121 -14.29 20.59 7.50
N ALA A 122 -15.55 20.90 7.17
CA ALA A 122 -15.92 21.63 5.96
C ALA A 122 -15.25 23.01 5.88
N SER A 123 -15.08 23.70 7.01
CA SER A 123 -14.38 24.98 7.10
C SER A 123 -12.92 24.92 6.68
N LYS A 124 -12.28 23.72 6.77
CA LYS A 124 -10.88 23.47 6.39
C LYS A 124 -10.74 23.00 4.93
N THR A 125 -11.84 22.59 4.30
CA THR A 125 -11.87 22.03 2.95
C THR A 125 -12.98 22.67 2.10
N PRO A 126 -13.02 24.02 1.98
CA PRO A 126 -14.09 24.70 1.27
C PRO A 126 -14.15 24.36 -0.23
N ASP A 127 -13.02 23.98 -0.82
CA ASP A 127 -12.88 23.67 -2.24
C ASP A 127 -11.84 22.59 -2.55
N ARG A 128 -11.74 22.20 -3.81
CA ARG A 128 -10.75 21.21 -4.27
C ARG A 128 -9.30 21.69 -4.10
N ALA A 129 -9.04 22.99 -4.19
CA ALA A 129 -7.70 23.54 -4.04
C ALA A 129 -7.19 23.34 -2.61
N SER A 130 -8.03 23.58 -1.61
CA SER A 130 -7.73 23.35 -0.19
C SER A 130 -7.43 21.87 0.09
N ILE A 131 -8.25 20.96 -0.47
CA ILE A 131 -8.01 19.51 -0.35
C ILE A 131 -6.70 19.11 -1.03
N SER A 132 -6.40 19.68 -2.21
CA SER A 132 -5.14 19.42 -2.92
C SER A 132 -3.92 19.90 -2.13
N ALA A 133 -4.03 21.04 -1.43
CA ALA A 133 -2.98 21.54 -0.56
C ALA A 133 -2.73 20.61 0.65
N ILE A 134 -3.79 20.09 1.26
CA ILE A 134 -3.71 19.09 2.34
C ILE A 134 -3.05 17.81 1.80
N ARG A 135 -3.50 17.27 0.65
CA ARG A 135 -2.89 16.10 0.01
C ARG A 135 -1.39 16.31 -0.21
N LYS A 136 -1.00 17.46 -0.76
CA LYS A 136 0.42 17.80 -0.97
C LYS A 136 1.21 17.78 0.34
N ASN A 137 0.64 18.30 1.42
CA ASN A 137 1.30 18.36 2.73
C ASN A 137 1.47 16.96 3.33
N VAL A 138 0.41 16.14 3.31
CA VAL A 138 0.44 14.72 3.74
C VAL A 138 1.49 13.94 2.95
N ARG A 139 1.49 14.09 1.61
CA ARG A 139 2.48 13.47 0.73
C ARG A 139 3.91 13.79 1.15
N ILE A 140 4.23 15.08 1.36
CA ILE A 140 5.59 15.51 1.69
C ILE A 140 6.06 14.85 2.99
N GLN A 141 5.20 14.76 4.00
CA GLN A 141 5.55 14.17 5.30
C GLN A 141 5.75 12.65 5.19
N ALA A 142 4.89 11.95 4.46
CA ALA A 142 5.02 10.52 4.22
C ALA A 142 6.25 10.20 3.33
N LEU A 143 6.60 11.11 2.38
CA LEU A 143 7.76 10.95 1.51
C LEU A 143 9.07 10.87 2.30
N PHE A 144 9.28 11.73 3.29
CA PHE A 144 10.50 11.70 4.09
C PHE A 144 10.66 10.37 4.86
N VAL A 145 9.56 9.81 5.33
CA VAL A 145 9.56 8.48 5.97
C VAL A 145 9.87 7.39 4.94
N GLY A 146 9.26 7.47 3.75
CA GLY A 146 9.50 6.53 2.65
C GLY A 146 10.94 6.55 2.15
N GLU A 147 11.58 7.73 2.02
CA GLU A 147 13.00 7.86 1.70
C GLU A 147 13.87 7.12 2.73
N LEU A 148 13.60 7.30 4.02
CA LEU A 148 14.34 6.63 5.08
C LEU A 148 14.11 5.11 5.09
N ARG A 149 12.90 4.64 4.74
CA ARG A 149 12.61 3.20 4.57
C ARG A 149 13.48 2.60 3.45
N LEU A 150 13.51 3.25 2.29
CA LEU A 150 14.29 2.76 1.14
C LEU A 150 15.79 2.75 1.45
N VAL A 151 16.32 3.82 2.03
CA VAL A 151 17.72 3.87 2.47
C VAL A 151 18.03 2.76 3.45
N SER A 152 17.18 2.55 4.46
CA SER A 152 17.34 1.46 5.42
C SER A 152 17.37 0.07 4.76
N LYS A 153 16.48 -0.15 3.78
CA LYS A 153 16.38 -1.40 3.02
C LYS A 153 17.65 -1.64 2.20
N ARG A 154 18.11 -0.63 1.44
CA ARG A 154 19.32 -0.71 0.60
C ARG A 154 20.59 -0.95 1.41
N MET A 155 20.69 -0.33 2.57
CA MET A 155 21.88 -0.39 3.42
C MET A 155 21.87 -1.55 4.42
N GLY A 156 20.76 -2.30 4.49
CA GLY A 156 20.63 -3.40 5.45
C GLY A 156 20.67 -2.95 6.92
N TRP A 157 20.19 -1.73 7.23
CA TRP A 157 20.25 -1.20 8.59
C TRP A 157 19.17 -1.69 9.52
N TYR A 158 18.11 -2.34 8.99
CA TYR A 158 17.00 -2.88 9.77
C TYR A 158 16.31 -1.84 10.66
N LEU A 159 16.20 -0.59 10.20
CA LEU A 159 15.42 0.43 10.89
C LEU A 159 13.97 -0.03 10.98
N SER A 160 13.40 -0.01 12.17
CA SER A 160 12.03 -0.43 12.44
C SER A 160 11.10 0.77 12.52
N PHE A 161 10.00 0.69 11.80
CA PHE A 161 8.90 1.66 11.82
C PHE A 161 7.67 1.12 12.58
N LYS A 162 7.74 -0.16 12.96
CA LYS A 162 6.82 -0.84 13.85
C LYS A 162 7.63 -1.79 14.74
N ASP A 163 7.51 -1.68 16.04
CA ASP A 163 8.23 -2.54 16.98
C ASP A 163 7.71 -3.98 16.85
N SER A 164 8.59 -4.93 16.56
CA SER A 164 8.24 -6.32 16.30
C SER A 164 7.64 -7.02 17.53
N ASN A 165 8.05 -6.63 18.73
CA ASN A 165 7.63 -7.24 19.98
C ASN A 165 6.35 -6.61 20.54
N THR A 166 6.33 -5.28 20.60
CA THR A 166 5.20 -4.53 21.19
C THR A 166 4.11 -4.19 20.19
N LYS A 167 4.39 -4.42 18.87
CA LYS A 167 3.53 -3.99 17.75
C LYS A 167 3.23 -2.49 17.72
N LYS A 168 3.96 -1.69 18.50
CA LYS A 168 3.79 -0.23 18.51
C LYS A 168 4.37 0.38 17.24
N ASP A 169 3.57 1.22 16.62
CA ASP A 169 4.00 2.03 15.49
C ASP A 169 4.95 3.17 15.92
N LEU A 170 5.78 3.62 14.99
CA LEU A 170 6.54 4.85 15.16
C LEU A 170 5.59 6.01 15.45
N ASP A 171 5.87 6.75 16.52
CA ASP A 171 5.09 7.93 16.88
C ASP A 171 5.51 9.14 16.03
N PHE A 172 4.65 9.53 15.11
CA PHE A 172 4.89 10.62 14.16
C PHE A 172 4.95 12.01 14.82
N LYS A 173 4.42 12.16 16.05
CA LYS A 173 4.58 13.42 16.81
C LYS A 173 6.02 13.74 17.17
N LYS A 174 6.92 12.76 17.11
CA LYS A 174 8.34 12.96 17.39
C LYS A 174 9.05 13.78 16.32
N PHE A 175 8.51 13.85 15.10
CA PHE A 175 9.11 14.56 13.98
C PHE A 175 8.12 15.40 13.16
N ILE A 176 6.84 15.36 13.50
CA ILE A 176 5.80 16.26 12.96
C ILE A 176 5.23 17.06 14.12
N ASP A 177 5.30 18.37 14.03
CA ASP A 177 4.54 19.23 14.94
C ASP A 177 3.04 19.05 14.71
N TYR A 178 2.37 18.36 15.59
CA TYR A 178 0.97 17.98 15.44
C TYR A 178 0.00 19.18 15.46
N ARG A 179 0.42 20.35 15.95
CA ARG A 179 -0.41 21.57 15.99
C ARG A 179 -0.42 22.30 14.66
N THR A 180 0.69 22.25 13.95
CA THR A 180 0.90 22.97 12.68
C THR A 180 1.04 22.04 11.48
N MET A 181 1.15 20.74 11.72
CA MET A 181 1.50 19.71 10.74
C MET A 181 2.78 20.04 9.98
N LYS A 182 3.75 20.71 10.63
CA LYS A 182 5.06 20.99 10.03
C LYS A 182 6.04 19.87 10.34
N TYR A 183 6.79 19.51 9.33
CA TYR A 183 7.89 18.55 9.45
C TYR A 183 9.07 19.14 10.21
N GLY A 184 9.58 18.41 11.20
CA GLY A 184 10.69 18.85 12.07
C GLY A 184 12.08 18.72 11.47
N GLY A 185 12.18 18.15 10.26
CA GLY A 185 13.42 17.96 9.53
C GLY A 185 14.00 16.54 9.63
N ASP A 186 14.86 16.21 8.65
CA ASP A 186 15.41 14.87 8.47
C ASP A 186 16.18 14.35 9.69
N LYS A 187 16.97 15.20 10.32
CA LYS A 187 17.72 14.83 11.53
C LYS A 187 16.78 14.37 12.66
N VAL A 188 15.66 15.08 12.86
CA VAL A 188 14.67 14.74 13.89
C VAL A 188 14.00 13.42 13.56
N LEU A 189 13.62 13.20 12.30
CA LEU A 189 13.06 11.92 11.83
C LEU A 189 14.05 10.77 12.05
N VAL A 190 15.29 10.92 11.60
CA VAL A 190 16.34 9.88 11.73
C VAL A 190 16.56 9.51 13.19
N GLU A 191 16.67 10.49 14.10
CA GLU A 191 16.82 10.22 15.53
C GLU A 191 15.57 9.55 16.11
N ALA A 192 14.38 9.96 15.70
CA ALA A 192 13.14 9.33 16.17
C ALA A 192 13.07 7.85 15.78
N VAL A 193 13.43 7.53 14.51
CA VAL A 193 13.42 6.14 14.00
C VAL A 193 14.52 5.30 14.62
N LYS A 194 15.75 5.83 14.75
CA LYS A 194 16.85 5.14 15.44
C LYS A 194 16.51 4.77 16.88
N ASN A 195 15.91 5.72 17.63
CA ASN A 195 15.49 5.47 18.99
C ASN A 195 14.37 4.43 19.07
N HIS A 196 13.42 4.48 18.15
CA HIS A 196 12.36 3.48 18.04
C HIS A 196 12.91 2.09 17.71
N SER A 197 13.89 2.01 16.83
CA SER A 197 14.58 0.78 16.39
C SER A 197 15.62 0.27 17.40
N LYS A 198 15.94 1.04 18.44
CA LYS A 198 17.03 0.75 19.41
C LYS A 198 18.42 0.64 18.74
N LEU A 199 18.61 1.26 17.58
CA LEU A 199 19.86 1.26 16.81
C LEU A 199 20.72 2.47 17.13
N HIS A 200 21.05 2.67 18.41
CA HIS A 200 21.80 3.84 18.90
C HIS A 200 23.22 3.98 18.32
N LYS A 201 23.84 2.85 17.92
CA LYS A 201 25.19 2.84 17.35
C LYS A 201 25.25 3.32 15.90
N LEU A 202 24.12 3.31 15.17
CA LEU A 202 24.07 3.82 13.80
C LEU A 202 24.27 5.34 13.81
N ALA A 203 25.29 5.84 13.12
CA ALA A 203 25.57 7.27 13.11
C ALA A 203 24.53 8.04 12.29
N THR A 204 23.91 9.04 12.87
CA THR A 204 22.91 9.90 12.20
C THR A 204 23.46 10.56 10.94
N LYS A 205 24.77 10.93 10.96
CA LYS A 205 25.43 11.53 9.82
C LYS A 205 25.46 10.60 8.61
N ASP A 206 25.67 9.30 8.81
CA ASP A 206 25.73 8.33 7.72
C ASP A 206 24.35 8.16 7.10
N VAL A 207 23.29 8.04 7.94
CA VAL A 207 21.91 7.97 7.47
C VAL A 207 21.53 9.22 6.66
N MET A 208 21.89 10.40 7.15
CA MET A 208 21.64 11.67 6.45
C MET A 208 22.38 11.74 5.10
N THR A 209 23.59 11.21 5.03
CA THR A 209 24.37 11.17 3.78
C THR A 209 23.66 10.30 2.74
N GLU A 210 23.20 9.11 3.12
CA GLU A 210 22.50 8.20 2.20
C GLU A 210 21.14 8.77 1.75
N ILE A 211 20.39 9.45 2.62
CA ILE A 211 19.17 10.17 2.21
C ILE A 211 19.50 11.23 1.14
N LEU A 212 20.59 11.99 1.30
CA LEU A 212 20.99 12.99 0.31
C LEU A 212 21.42 12.37 -1.02
N ILE A 213 22.05 11.18 -0.99
CA ILE A 213 22.40 10.42 -2.19
C ILE A 213 21.11 9.95 -2.89
N LEU A 214 20.19 9.32 -2.16
CA LEU A 214 18.90 8.87 -2.70
C LEU A 214 18.13 10.01 -3.41
N ARG A 215 18.10 11.20 -2.80
CA ARG A 215 17.40 12.36 -3.39
C ARG A 215 17.98 12.82 -4.73
N LYS A 216 19.27 12.56 -5.01
CA LYS A 216 19.88 12.85 -6.31
C LYS A 216 19.38 11.91 -7.41
N GLU A 217 18.91 10.72 -7.06
CA GLU A 217 18.34 9.75 -8.00
C GLU A 217 16.97 10.18 -8.53
N LYS A 218 16.27 11.09 -7.84
CA LYS A 218 15.00 11.71 -8.25
C LYS A 218 13.86 10.70 -8.50
N HIS A 219 13.76 9.68 -7.66
CA HIS A 219 12.65 8.74 -7.75
C HIS A 219 11.28 9.44 -7.60
N PRO A 220 10.26 8.98 -8.35
CA PRO A 220 8.91 9.51 -8.21
C PRO A 220 8.37 9.31 -6.79
N SER A 221 7.71 10.33 -6.24
CA SER A 221 7.13 10.21 -4.89
C SER A 221 6.07 9.12 -4.76
N VAL A 222 5.43 8.73 -5.87
CA VAL A 222 4.45 7.64 -5.92
C VAL A 222 5.06 6.26 -5.64
N GLU A 223 6.36 6.09 -5.84
CA GLU A 223 7.12 4.87 -5.57
C GLU A 223 7.76 4.85 -4.18
N LEU A 224 7.90 6.02 -3.55
CA LEU A 224 8.55 6.17 -2.24
C LEU A 224 7.56 6.23 -1.08
N VAL A 225 6.40 6.86 -1.31
CA VAL A 225 5.39 7.07 -0.27
C VAL A 225 4.69 5.77 0.07
N VAL A 226 4.64 5.42 1.35
CA VAL A 226 3.99 4.22 1.88
C VAL A 226 2.60 4.57 2.42
N GLY A 227 1.59 3.78 2.08
CA GLY A 227 0.18 4.05 2.41
C GLY A 227 -0.08 4.09 3.91
N HIS A 228 0.50 3.19 4.67
CA HIS A 228 0.40 3.21 6.13
C HIS A 228 0.97 4.50 6.76
N ASP A 229 2.00 5.10 6.16
CA ASP A 229 2.53 6.37 6.63
C ASP A 229 1.61 7.54 6.25
N VAL A 230 0.99 7.49 5.06
CA VAL A 230 -0.06 8.44 4.64
C VAL A 230 -1.23 8.43 5.62
N THR A 231 -1.76 7.26 5.91
CA THR A 231 -2.94 7.12 6.79
C THR A 231 -2.63 7.49 8.24
N LYS A 232 -1.40 7.27 8.72
CA LYS A 232 -0.91 7.79 10.03
C LYS A 232 -0.83 9.31 10.06
N VAL A 233 -0.30 9.95 9.00
CA VAL A 233 -0.26 11.42 8.91
C VAL A 233 -1.67 11.99 8.90
N ILE A 234 -2.60 11.37 8.15
CA ILE A 234 -4.00 11.78 8.13
C ILE A 234 -4.65 11.62 9.51
N ALA A 235 -4.48 10.47 10.17
CA ALA A 235 -5.01 10.25 11.52
C ALA A 235 -4.47 11.28 12.52
N LEU A 236 -3.18 11.64 12.43
CA LEU A 236 -2.60 12.70 13.24
C LEU A 236 -3.23 14.07 12.94
N ALA A 237 -3.44 14.38 11.67
CA ALA A 237 -4.07 15.63 11.22
C ALA A 237 -5.55 15.71 11.64
N LEU A 238 -6.30 14.61 11.54
CA LEU A 238 -7.67 14.53 12.02
C LEU A 238 -7.76 14.88 13.51
N LYS A 239 -6.88 14.28 14.31
CA LYS A 239 -6.91 14.46 15.76
C LYS A 239 -6.66 15.90 16.19
N HIS A 240 -5.84 16.66 15.47
CA HIS A 240 -5.33 17.92 15.99
C HIS A 240 -5.70 19.15 15.15
N VAL A 241 -5.99 18.99 13.86
CA VAL A 241 -6.11 20.14 12.94
C VAL A 241 -7.32 20.06 12.01
N LEU A 242 -7.61 18.89 11.42
CA LEU A 242 -8.52 18.77 10.29
C LEU A 242 -9.83 18.05 10.59
N GLY A 243 -9.88 17.21 11.62
CA GLY A 243 -11.00 16.29 11.85
C GLY A 243 -12.27 16.98 12.32
N LYS A 244 -13.42 16.48 11.84
CA LYS A 244 -14.73 16.74 12.44
C LYS A 244 -14.80 16.13 13.85
N GLU A 245 -15.82 16.49 14.61
CA GLU A 245 -16.03 15.93 15.95
C GLU A 245 -16.09 14.38 15.92
N GLU A 246 -16.75 13.81 14.90
CA GLU A 246 -16.92 12.36 14.74
C GLU A 246 -15.66 11.66 14.28
N THR A 247 -14.74 12.34 13.58
CA THR A 247 -13.56 11.74 12.95
C THR A 247 -12.23 12.08 13.62
N LYS A 248 -12.23 13.04 14.55
CA LYS A 248 -11.00 13.49 15.23
C LYS A 248 -10.28 12.40 16.03
N ASN A 249 -10.97 11.32 16.40
CA ASN A 249 -10.39 10.20 17.12
C ASN A 249 -10.10 8.98 16.23
N PHE A 250 -10.26 9.11 14.92
CA PHE A 250 -9.94 8.01 14.01
C PHE A 250 -8.45 7.67 14.10
N ASN A 251 -8.19 6.39 14.26
CA ASN A 251 -6.86 5.83 14.15
C ASN A 251 -6.54 5.50 12.68
N ARG A 252 -5.36 4.95 12.43
CA ARG A 252 -4.90 4.55 11.10
C ARG A 252 -5.87 3.57 10.44
N GLU A 253 -6.24 2.51 11.15
CA GLU A 253 -7.09 1.43 10.61
C GLU A 253 -8.47 1.97 10.19
N GLN A 254 -9.04 2.89 10.95
CA GLN A 254 -10.31 3.53 10.60
C GLN A 254 -10.17 4.43 9.36
N VAL A 255 -9.05 5.13 9.21
CA VAL A 255 -8.75 5.90 7.98
C VAL A 255 -8.63 4.97 6.78
N GLU A 256 -7.94 3.83 6.91
CA GLU A 256 -7.78 2.83 5.84
C GLU A 256 -9.13 2.22 5.42
N ILE A 257 -10.03 1.96 6.36
CA ILE A 257 -11.41 1.52 6.05
C ILE A 257 -12.14 2.58 5.19
N VAL A 258 -12.04 3.87 5.55
CA VAL A 258 -12.67 4.94 4.75
C VAL A 258 -12.01 5.07 3.38
N PHE A 259 -10.71 4.88 3.27
CA PHE A 259 -9.98 4.85 2.00
C PHE A 259 -10.57 3.80 1.06
N ARG A 260 -10.63 2.55 1.50
CA ARG A 260 -11.16 1.44 0.71
C ARG A 260 -12.62 1.64 0.34
N ALA A 261 -13.46 2.07 1.29
CA ALA A 261 -14.88 2.33 1.04
C ALA A 261 -15.15 3.46 0.03
N ALA A 262 -14.23 4.41 -0.12
CA ALA A 262 -14.37 5.51 -1.05
C ALA A 262 -13.84 5.20 -2.47
N TYR A 263 -13.01 4.16 -2.60
CA TYR A 263 -12.35 3.78 -3.84
C TYR A 263 -13.30 2.91 -4.68
N GLY A 264 -13.79 3.46 -5.75
CA GLY A 264 -14.77 2.79 -6.59
C GLY A 264 -14.21 2.28 -7.91
N ASN A 265 -15.04 1.54 -8.64
CA ASN A 265 -14.68 0.98 -9.95
C ASN A 265 -14.23 2.06 -10.95
N ASP A 266 -14.83 3.26 -10.92
CA ASP A 266 -14.42 4.37 -11.79
C ASP A 266 -13.01 4.90 -11.49
N ASP A 267 -12.52 4.76 -10.26
CA ASP A 267 -11.15 5.08 -9.89
C ASP A 267 -10.21 3.95 -10.32
N PHE A 268 -10.61 2.68 -10.10
CA PHE A 268 -9.85 1.50 -10.49
C PHE A 268 -9.69 1.37 -12.02
N LYS A 269 -10.71 1.70 -12.79
CA LYS A 269 -10.66 1.73 -14.27
C LYS A 269 -9.55 2.59 -14.87
N LYS A 270 -9.06 3.58 -14.14
CA LYS A 270 -8.02 4.49 -14.59
C LYS A 270 -6.61 3.99 -14.30
N THR A 271 -6.47 2.83 -13.65
CA THR A 271 -5.20 2.28 -13.21
C THR A 271 -4.53 1.46 -14.30
N TYR A 272 -3.19 1.46 -14.29
CA TYR A 272 -2.41 0.54 -15.11
C TYR A 272 -2.60 -0.90 -14.64
N LEU A 273 -2.72 -1.12 -13.32
CA LEU A 273 -2.95 -2.44 -12.73
C LEU A 273 -4.16 -3.14 -13.37
N ARG A 274 -5.29 -2.44 -13.52
CA ARG A 274 -6.47 -3.01 -14.21
C ARG A 274 -6.13 -3.49 -15.61
N THR A 275 -5.49 -2.65 -16.41
CA THR A 275 -5.10 -3.00 -17.79
C THR A 275 -4.14 -4.18 -17.80
N ALA A 276 -3.16 -4.19 -16.90
CA ALA A 276 -2.21 -5.28 -16.78
C ALA A 276 -2.86 -6.61 -16.35
N MET A 277 -3.89 -6.57 -15.49
CA MET A 277 -4.67 -7.76 -15.13
C MET A 277 -5.41 -8.34 -16.34
N GLU A 278 -6.07 -7.47 -17.15
CA GLU A 278 -6.74 -7.90 -18.37
C GLU A 278 -5.74 -8.47 -19.39
N ASP A 279 -4.58 -7.85 -19.52
CA ASP A 279 -3.52 -8.29 -20.44
C ASP A 279 -2.91 -9.63 -20.02
N ALA A 280 -2.69 -9.85 -18.73
CA ALA A 280 -2.08 -11.08 -18.21
C ALA A 280 -2.90 -12.35 -18.54
N VAL A 281 -4.23 -12.23 -18.63
CA VAL A 281 -5.14 -13.35 -18.90
C VAL A 281 -5.95 -13.17 -20.18
N ARG A 282 -5.49 -12.31 -21.10
CA ARG A 282 -6.20 -11.96 -22.33
C ARG A 282 -6.56 -13.18 -23.19
N ASP A 283 -5.64 -14.14 -23.29
CA ASP A 283 -5.80 -15.33 -24.13
C ASP A 283 -6.86 -16.30 -23.58
N CYS A 284 -7.28 -16.12 -22.34
CA CYS A 284 -8.37 -16.91 -21.73
C CYS A 284 -9.76 -16.53 -22.27
N GLY A 285 -9.92 -15.33 -22.82
CA GLY A 285 -11.20 -14.86 -23.36
C GLY A 285 -12.28 -14.59 -22.31
N ILE A 286 -11.93 -14.53 -21.02
CA ILE A 286 -12.86 -14.31 -19.89
C ILE A 286 -12.85 -12.83 -19.51
N SER A 287 -14.03 -12.20 -19.61
CA SER A 287 -14.22 -10.86 -19.03
C SER A 287 -14.58 -11.01 -17.55
N PHE A 288 -13.64 -10.69 -16.66
CA PHE A 288 -13.78 -10.92 -15.21
C PHE A 288 -13.83 -9.62 -14.40
N LEU A 289 -13.49 -8.48 -14.98
CA LEU A 289 -13.56 -7.18 -14.33
C LEU A 289 -14.87 -6.45 -14.68
N LYS A 290 -15.47 -5.79 -13.70
CA LYS A 290 -16.68 -4.97 -13.88
C LYS A 290 -16.41 -3.79 -14.83
N ASN A 291 -17.41 -3.52 -15.69
CA ASN A 291 -17.41 -2.36 -16.59
C ASN A 291 -17.78 -1.07 -15.86
#